data_4c1b275538f645c5c1b1cb2141fba563
#
_entry.id   4c1b275538f645c5c1b1cb2141fba563
#
_cell.length_a   1.000
_cell.length_b   1.000
_cell.length_c   1.000
_cell.angle_alpha   90.00
_cell.angle_beta   90.00
_cell.angle_gamma   90.00
#
_symmetry.space_group_name_H-M   'P 1'
#
loop_
_entity.id
_entity.type
_entity.pdbx_description
1 polymer ?
#
loop_
_entity_poly.entity_id
_entity_poly.type
_entity_poly.pdbx_seq_one_letter_code
_entity_poly.pdbx_strand_id
1 'polypeptide(L)'
;KPGKRPLPTSMLDRTVQPAFQNSSSFDLLQPETITLKNTLPITVVRGGEQAVAKIEFIFEAGKWHESHPGVSYFTSHQLQKGTASKNSYQISSETEHLGVHFDVSPGYDFSSIALYGLTKNIPEVFSLTREIITAPVFPQHELDQMKAIYNQTLKINLEKTSYLASLELRKKLFGTDHPYGRDAELSNIAEIQHTWLSEFHATRFGSFRIICSGNITDALLHALTDCFDSIQLNISPERKFAETHAAVD
;
A
#
# COMPACT_ATOMS: atom_id res chain seq x y z
N LYS A 1 32.98 32.33 5.54
CA LYS A 1 33.54 31.00 5.20
C LYS A 1 33.11 30.05 6.30
N PRO A 2 32.36 28.99 6.05
CA PRO A 2 32.03 28.00 7.06
C PRO A 2 33.28 27.18 7.37
N GLY A 3 33.65 27.10 8.66
CA GLY A 3 34.79 26.35 9.15
C GLY A 3 34.60 24.86 8.90
N LYS A 4 35.55 24.25 8.23
CA LYS A 4 35.66 22.78 8.11
C LYS A 4 35.85 22.19 9.51
N ARG A 5 34.92 21.37 9.98
CA ARG A 5 35.12 20.49 11.14
C ARG A 5 36.28 19.54 10.82
N PRO A 6 37.32 19.46 11.64
CA PRO A 6 38.39 18.48 11.44
C PRO A 6 37.80 17.09 11.61
N LEU A 7 38.07 16.22 10.63
CA LEU A 7 37.76 14.77 10.74
C LEU A 7 38.60 14.21 11.89
N PRO A 8 38.02 13.36 12.75
CA PRO A 8 38.78 12.68 13.80
C PRO A 8 39.79 11.74 13.17
N THR A 9 41.07 11.99 13.38
CA THR A 9 42.20 11.19 12.88
C THR A 9 42.52 9.97 13.76
N SER A 10 41.67 9.55 14.66
CA SER A 10 41.86 8.31 15.40
C SER A 10 41.20 7.18 14.63
N MET A 11 41.98 6.24 14.12
CA MET A 11 41.45 4.96 13.65
C MET A 11 40.64 4.33 14.80
N LEU A 12 39.35 4.07 14.53
CA LEU A 12 38.48 3.37 15.46
C LEU A 12 39.08 1.98 15.75
N ASP A 13 39.45 1.73 17.01
CA ASP A 13 39.86 0.40 17.45
C ASP A 13 38.62 -0.51 17.50
N ARG A 14 38.49 -1.37 16.48
CA ARG A 14 37.37 -2.29 16.35
C ARG A 14 37.45 -3.48 17.31
N THR A 15 38.52 -3.62 18.08
CA THR A 15 38.63 -4.64 19.12
C THR A 15 37.98 -4.20 20.43
N VAL A 16 37.74 -2.91 20.59
CA VAL A 16 37.05 -2.34 21.75
C VAL A 16 35.55 -2.22 21.45
N GLN A 17 34.74 -2.95 22.23
CA GLN A 17 33.29 -2.86 22.12
C GLN A 17 32.81 -1.44 22.43
N PRO A 18 31.93 -0.83 21.62
CA PRO A 18 31.36 0.48 21.92
C PRO A 18 30.69 0.47 23.30
N ALA A 19 30.79 1.58 24.02
CA ALA A 19 30.13 1.73 25.32
C ALA A 19 28.62 1.49 25.16
N PHE A 20 28.08 0.57 25.94
CA PHE A 20 26.66 0.28 25.95
C PHE A 20 25.93 1.45 26.60
N GLN A 21 25.08 2.14 25.81
CA GLN A 21 24.21 3.18 26.31
C GLN A 21 22.79 2.61 26.42
N ASN A 22 22.27 2.49 27.63
CA ASN A 22 20.86 2.23 27.85
C ASN A 22 20.08 3.50 27.50
N SER A 23 19.42 3.52 26.33
CA SER A 23 18.38 4.50 26.07
C SER A 23 17.21 4.25 26.99
N SER A 24 17.08 5.03 28.04
CA SER A 24 15.99 4.90 29.03
C SER A 24 14.68 5.56 28.60
N SER A 25 14.72 6.43 27.59
CA SER A 25 13.53 7.07 27.00
C SER A 25 13.80 7.48 25.55
N PHE A 26 12.78 7.43 24.73
CA PHE A 26 12.73 8.05 23.42
C PHE A 26 11.36 8.70 23.25
N ASP A 27 11.36 9.93 22.70
CA ASP A 27 10.12 10.65 22.44
C ASP A 27 9.55 10.19 21.10
N LEU A 28 8.33 9.66 21.12
CA LEU A 28 7.59 9.35 19.90
C LEU A 28 6.92 10.62 19.39
N LEU A 29 7.01 10.84 18.08
CA LEU A 29 6.27 11.90 17.41
C LEU A 29 4.77 11.67 17.61
N GLN A 30 4.07 12.71 18.06
CA GLN A 30 2.63 12.65 18.28
C GLN A 30 1.90 12.88 16.97
N PRO A 31 0.95 11.98 16.60
CA PRO A 31 0.12 12.16 15.42
C PRO A 31 -0.94 13.24 15.65
N GLU A 32 -1.22 14.00 14.61
CA GLU A 32 -2.38 14.88 14.54
C GLU A 32 -3.46 14.22 13.67
N THR A 33 -4.73 14.38 14.00
CA THR A 33 -5.83 13.88 13.15
C THR A 33 -6.67 15.05 12.67
N ILE A 34 -6.83 15.12 11.35
CA ILE A 34 -7.68 16.10 10.66
C ILE A 34 -8.82 15.30 10.00
N THR A 35 -10.04 15.78 10.13
CA THR A 35 -11.19 15.17 9.45
C THR A 35 -11.67 16.12 8.38
N LEU A 36 -11.77 15.65 7.14
CA LEU A 36 -12.28 16.40 6.00
C LEU A 36 -13.82 16.57 6.11
N LYS A 37 -14.40 17.44 5.29
CA LYS A 37 -15.87 17.67 5.27
C LYS A 37 -16.65 16.41 4.88
N ASN A 38 -16.06 15.58 4.03
CA ASN A 38 -16.63 14.29 3.64
C ASN A 38 -16.37 13.17 4.68
N THR A 39 -15.93 13.51 5.90
CA THR A 39 -15.61 12.62 7.02
C THR A 39 -14.35 11.77 6.85
N LEU A 40 -13.57 11.95 5.78
CA LEU A 40 -12.31 11.24 5.56
C LEU A 40 -11.27 11.63 6.63
N PRO A 41 -10.73 10.68 7.40
CA PRO A 41 -9.70 10.97 8.39
C PRO A 41 -8.31 11.04 7.74
N ILE A 42 -7.56 12.07 8.09
CA ILE A 42 -6.14 12.24 7.74
C ILE A 42 -5.34 12.22 9.03
N THR A 43 -4.43 11.27 9.17
CA THR A 43 -3.47 11.24 10.27
C THR A 43 -2.14 11.82 9.79
N VAL A 44 -1.63 12.81 10.52
CA VAL A 44 -0.39 13.52 10.16
C VAL A 44 0.68 13.29 11.21
N VAL A 45 1.83 12.79 10.79
CA VAL A 45 3.02 12.62 11.62
C VAL A 45 4.13 13.49 11.04
N ARG A 46 4.32 14.69 11.60
CA ARG A 46 5.35 15.63 11.15
C ARG A 46 6.70 15.26 11.76
N GLY A 47 7.70 15.04 10.91
CA GLY A 47 9.07 14.73 11.37
C GLY A 47 10.06 14.59 10.23
N GLY A 48 11.34 14.50 10.62
CA GLY A 48 12.45 14.41 9.67
C GLY A 48 12.97 15.75 9.23
N GLU A 49 14.28 15.80 8.94
CA GLU A 49 14.99 17.01 8.48
C GLU A 49 15.02 17.14 6.95
N GLN A 50 14.74 16.05 6.25
CA GLN A 50 14.74 16.03 4.79
C GLN A 50 13.39 16.50 4.23
N ALA A 51 13.43 17.20 3.09
CA ALA A 51 12.24 17.70 2.41
C ALA A 51 11.53 16.58 1.61
N VAL A 52 11.23 15.47 2.27
CA VAL A 52 10.51 14.29 1.72
C VAL A 52 9.29 14.01 2.55
N ALA A 53 8.26 13.48 1.89
CA ALA A 53 7.03 13.06 2.55
C ALA A 53 6.53 11.73 1.95
N LYS A 54 5.79 10.99 2.77
CA LYS A 54 5.00 9.83 2.35
C LYS A 54 3.53 10.11 2.64
N ILE A 55 2.70 9.93 1.62
CA ILE A 55 1.23 9.99 1.74
C ILE A 55 0.70 8.61 1.42
N GLU A 56 -0.01 7.99 2.33
CA GLU A 56 -0.50 6.63 2.22
C GLU A 56 -2.02 6.60 2.34
N PHE A 57 -2.67 6.05 1.32
CA PHE A 57 -4.11 5.80 1.26
C PHE A 57 -4.37 4.35 1.62
N ILE A 58 -5.12 4.07 2.67
CA ILE A 58 -5.33 2.73 3.21
C ILE A 58 -6.80 2.35 3.10
N PHE A 59 -7.08 1.28 2.36
CA PHE A 59 -8.39 0.76 2.03
C PHE A 59 -8.63 -0.58 2.74
N GLU A 60 -9.85 -0.82 3.20
CA GLU A 60 -10.31 -2.14 3.67
C GLU A 60 -10.56 -3.07 2.45
N ALA A 61 -9.51 -3.30 1.69
CA ALA A 61 -9.52 -4.00 0.42
C ALA A 61 -8.46 -5.12 0.35
N GLY A 62 -8.12 -5.68 1.50
CA GLY A 62 -7.19 -6.81 1.57
C GLY A 62 -7.84 -8.15 1.21
N LYS A 63 -7.04 -9.20 1.28
CA LYS A 63 -7.42 -10.58 1.00
C LYS A 63 -8.60 -11.07 1.87
N TRP A 64 -8.75 -10.52 3.09
CA TRP A 64 -9.88 -10.78 3.98
C TRP A 64 -11.23 -10.53 3.32
N HIS A 65 -11.29 -9.54 2.43
CA HIS A 65 -12.53 -9.06 1.81
C HIS A 65 -12.82 -9.67 0.44
N GLU A 66 -11.90 -10.45 -0.13
CA GLU A 66 -12.08 -11.01 -1.48
C GLU A 66 -13.14 -12.13 -1.52
N SER A 67 -13.98 -12.12 -2.56
CA SER A 67 -14.94 -13.17 -2.84
C SER A 67 -14.31 -14.35 -3.59
N HIS A 68 -13.31 -14.08 -4.40
CA HIS A 68 -12.56 -15.06 -5.19
C HIS A 68 -11.07 -14.92 -4.88
N PRO A 69 -10.33 -16.02 -4.67
CA PRO A 69 -8.91 -15.96 -4.33
C PRO A 69 -8.10 -15.20 -5.37
N GLY A 70 -7.34 -14.21 -4.91
CA GLY A 70 -6.47 -13.38 -5.74
C GLY A 70 -7.10 -12.07 -6.24
N VAL A 71 -8.42 -11.88 -6.18
CA VAL A 71 -9.07 -10.66 -6.68
C VAL A 71 -8.54 -9.40 -6.02
N SER A 72 -8.32 -9.41 -4.71
CA SER A 72 -7.74 -8.28 -3.98
C SER A 72 -6.37 -7.88 -4.53
N TYR A 73 -5.49 -8.86 -4.75
CA TYR A 73 -4.17 -8.65 -5.30
C TYR A 73 -4.21 -8.05 -6.71
N PHE A 74 -5.00 -8.65 -7.59
CA PHE A 74 -5.12 -8.21 -8.98
C PHE A 74 -5.79 -6.84 -9.08
N THR A 75 -6.85 -6.57 -8.32
CA THR A 75 -7.50 -5.26 -8.31
C THR A 75 -6.53 -4.17 -7.87
N SER A 76 -5.82 -4.38 -6.77
CA SER A 76 -4.87 -3.40 -6.23
C SER A 76 -3.79 -3.05 -7.25
N HIS A 77 -3.11 -4.04 -7.83
CA HIS A 77 -2.05 -3.78 -8.81
C HIS A 77 -2.55 -3.25 -10.15
N GLN A 78 -3.81 -3.49 -10.50
CA GLN A 78 -4.40 -2.97 -11.73
C GLN A 78 -4.86 -1.50 -11.62
N LEU A 79 -4.92 -0.91 -10.42
CA LEU A 79 -5.32 0.49 -10.23
C LEU A 79 -4.49 1.46 -11.07
N GLN A 80 -3.18 1.27 -11.14
CA GLN A 80 -2.26 2.13 -11.90
C GLN A 80 -2.07 1.69 -13.37
N LYS A 81 -2.88 0.73 -13.86
CA LYS A 81 -2.75 0.21 -15.23
C LYS A 81 -3.61 0.93 -16.25
N GLY A 82 -4.50 1.78 -15.79
CA GLY A 82 -5.30 2.65 -16.65
C GLY A 82 -6.41 3.36 -15.91
N THR A 83 -6.68 4.57 -16.34
CA THR A 83 -7.86 5.37 -15.98
C THR A 83 -8.64 5.71 -17.25
N ALA A 84 -9.77 6.39 -17.10
CA ALA A 84 -10.54 6.85 -18.26
C ALA A 84 -9.72 7.80 -19.19
N SER A 85 -8.74 8.52 -18.62
CA SER A 85 -7.97 9.54 -19.35
C SER A 85 -6.55 9.11 -19.70
N LYS A 86 -5.97 8.10 -19.04
CA LYS A 86 -4.55 7.74 -19.14
C LYS A 86 -4.34 6.23 -19.16
N ASN A 87 -3.37 5.78 -19.96
CA ASN A 87 -2.87 4.41 -19.93
C ASN A 87 -1.75 4.23 -18.89
N SER A 88 -1.28 2.99 -18.69
CA SER A 88 -0.23 2.64 -17.72
C SER A 88 1.09 3.40 -17.94
N TYR A 89 1.49 3.57 -19.21
CA TYR A 89 2.70 4.32 -19.54
C TYR A 89 2.60 5.80 -19.17
N GLN A 90 1.46 6.44 -19.46
CA GLN A 90 1.24 7.85 -19.12
C GLN A 90 1.21 8.07 -17.62
N ILE A 91 0.59 7.15 -16.86
CA ILE A 91 0.56 7.19 -15.39
C ILE A 91 1.99 7.11 -14.83
N SER A 92 2.76 6.10 -15.25
CA SER A 92 4.15 5.94 -14.79
C SER A 92 5.03 7.12 -15.18
N SER A 93 4.93 7.58 -16.42
CA SER A 93 5.74 8.71 -16.92
C SER A 93 5.49 10.00 -16.15
N GLU A 94 4.22 10.29 -15.80
CA GLU A 94 3.85 11.49 -15.04
C GLU A 94 4.42 11.45 -13.60
N THR A 95 4.30 10.32 -12.91
CA THR A 95 4.82 10.17 -11.55
C THR A 95 6.36 10.17 -11.52
N GLU A 96 7.00 9.48 -12.46
CA GLU A 96 8.46 9.39 -12.56
C GLU A 96 9.09 10.74 -12.93
N HIS A 97 8.46 11.51 -13.83
CA HIS A 97 8.93 12.84 -14.19
C HIS A 97 9.00 13.79 -12.99
N LEU A 98 8.07 13.66 -12.05
CA LEU A 98 8.03 14.43 -10.82
C LEU A 98 8.91 13.84 -9.70
N GLY A 99 9.52 12.68 -9.94
CA GLY A 99 10.30 11.96 -8.93
C GLY A 99 9.44 11.51 -7.74
N VAL A 100 8.16 11.23 -7.97
CA VAL A 100 7.25 10.68 -6.97
C VAL A 100 7.11 9.18 -7.21
N HIS A 101 7.57 8.40 -6.24
CA HIS A 101 7.38 6.95 -6.26
C HIS A 101 5.93 6.62 -5.88
N PHE A 102 5.27 5.86 -6.74
CA PHE A 102 3.91 5.39 -6.55
C PHE A 102 3.96 3.88 -6.28
N ASP A 103 3.60 3.46 -5.08
CA ASP A 103 3.61 2.06 -4.67
C ASP A 103 2.20 1.57 -4.33
N VAL A 104 1.93 0.30 -4.66
CA VAL A 104 0.67 -0.36 -4.32
C VAL A 104 0.97 -1.65 -3.57
N SER A 105 0.48 -1.75 -2.36
CA SER A 105 0.74 -2.87 -1.45
C SER A 105 -0.56 -3.55 -1.02
N PRO A 106 -0.98 -4.63 -1.73
CA PRO A 106 -2.08 -5.47 -1.28
C PRO A 106 -1.65 -6.31 -0.07
N GLY A 107 -2.44 -6.27 1.00
CA GLY A 107 -2.21 -7.02 2.23
C GLY A 107 -3.33 -8.00 2.55
N TYR A 108 -3.33 -8.51 3.77
CA TYR A 108 -4.38 -9.42 4.24
C TYR A 108 -5.68 -8.68 4.57
N ASP A 109 -5.61 -7.63 5.38
CA ASP A 109 -6.77 -6.85 5.81
C ASP A 109 -6.97 -5.61 4.95
N PHE A 110 -5.87 -4.97 4.60
CA PHE A 110 -5.84 -3.69 3.92
C PHE A 110 -5.06 -3.79 2.62
N SER A 111 -5.42 -2.94 1.67
CA SER A 111 -4.55 -2.58 0.55
C SER A 111 -4.17 -1.12 0.70
N SER A 112 -2.97 -0.74 0.31
CA SER A 112 -2.55 0.65 0.37
C SER A 112 -1.98 1.14 -0.95
N ILE A 113 -2.13 2.45 -1.18
CA ILE A 113 -1.44 3.23 -2.22
C ILE A 113 -0.55 4.22 -1.49
N ALA A 114 0.72 4.23 -1.79
CA ALA A 114 1.67 5.16 -1.19
C ALA A 114 2.35 6.04 -2.24
N LEU A 115 2.37 7.34 -1.98
CA LEU A 115 3.16 8.33 -2.70
C LEU A 115 4.36 8.68 -1.84
N TYR A 116 5.56 8.58 -2.38
CA TYR A 116 6.79 8.96 -1.69
C TYR A 116 7.67 9.80 -2.60
N GLY A 117 8.12 10.96 -2.11
CA GLY A 117 8.94 11.86 -2.90
C GLY A 117 9.26 13.18 -2.19
N LEU A 118 9.79 14.13 -2.96
CA LEU A 118 10.00 15.47 -2.45
C LEU A 118 8.67 16.13 -2.10
N THR A 119 8.58 16.71 -0.91
CA THR A 119 7.35 17.34 -0.39
C THR A 119 6.73 18.33 -1.38
N LYS A 120 7.55 19.08 -2.11
CA LYS A 120 7.09 20.08 -3.11
C LYS A 120 6.45 19.48 -4.36
N ASN A 121 6.80 18.21 -4.71
CA ASN A 121 6.36 17.56 -5.95
C ASN A 121 5.10 16.69 -5.74
N ILE A 122 4.88 16.20 -4.53
CA ILE A 122 3.74 15.30 -4.22
C ILE A 122 2.37 15.92 -4.57
N PRO A 123 2.09 17.21 -4.32
CA PRO A 123 0.80 17.80 -4.69
C PRO A 123 0.47 17.70 -6.18
N GLU A 124 1.47 17.70 -7.07
CA GLU A 124 1.27 17.62 -8.52
C GLU A 124 0.64 16.30 -8.98
N VAL A 125 0.82 15.22 -8.20
CA VAL A 125 0.26 13.89 -8.52
C VAL A 125 -1.07 13.60 -7.81
N PHE A 126 -1.61 14.49 -7.00
CA PHE A 126 -2.86 14.25 -6.26
C PHE A 126 -4.06 14.05 -7.18
N SER A 127 -4.18 14.86 -8.24
CA SER A 127 -5.27 14.72 -9.20
C SER A 127 -5.24 13.37 -9.90
N LEU A 128 -4.05 12.94 -10.33
CA LEU A 128 -3.83 11.61 -10.92
C LEU A 128 -4.15 10.49 -9.90
N THR A 129 -3.68 10.63 -8.68
CA THR A 129 -3.94 9.65 -7.60
C THR A 129 -5.44 9.53 -7.32
N ARG A 130 -6.14 10.66 -7.27
CA ARG A 130 -7.60 10.67 -7.13
C ARG A 130 -8.27 9.92 -8.27
N GLU A 131 -7.88 10.16 -9.52
CA GLU A 131 -8.44 9.48 -10.69
C GLU A 131 -8.17 7.96 -10.63
N ILE A 132 -6.95 7.54 -10.25
CA ILE A 132 -6.59 6.13 -10.04
C ILE A 132 -7.47 5.47 -8.98
N ILE A 133 -7.76 6.17 -7.88
CA ILE A 133 -8.59 5.65 -6.78
C ILE A 133 -10.06 5.58 -7.19
N THR A 134 -10.58 6.59 -7.92
CA THR A 134 -12.03 6.71 -8.12
C THR A 134 -12.53 6.18 -9.46
N ALA A 135 -11.67 6.09 -10.46
CA ALA A 135 -12.07 5.75 -11.84
C ALA A 135 -11.03 4.88 -12.59
N PRO A 136 -10.54 3.78 -12.01
CA PRO A 136 -9.68 2.84 -12.74
C PRO A 136 -10.50 2.09 -13.78
N VAL A 137 -9.86 1.71 -14.91
CA VAL A 137 -10.58 1.00 -16.01
C VAL A 137 -10.17 -0.46 -16.19
N PHE A 138 -9.15 -0.95 -15.48
CA PHE A 138 -8.69 -2.35 -15.49
C PHE A 138 -8.54 -2.92 -16.91
N PRO A 139 -7.60 -2.44 -17.76
CA PRO A 139 -7.49 -2.86 -19.14
C PRO A 139 -7.25 -4.38 -19.26
N GLN A 140 -7.99 -5.07 -20.13
CA GLN A 140 -7.94 -6.53 -20.26
C GLN A 140 -6.52 -7.03 -20.60
N HIS A 141 -5.81 -6.33 -21.52
CA HIS A 141 -4.45 -6.72 -21.89
C HIS A 141 -3.45 -6.63 -20.73
N GLU A 142 -3.59 -5.64 -19.84
CA GLU A 142 -2.77 -5.51 -18.62
C GLU A 142 -3.11 -6.62 -17.62
N LEU A 143 -4.37 -6.99 -17.50
CA LEU A 143 -4.82 -8.11 -16.67
C LEU A 143 -4.24 -9.44 -17.19
N ASP A 144 -4.29 -9.70 -18.48
CA ASP A 144 -3.77 -10.93 -19.09
C ASP A 144 -2.26 -11.03 -18.92
N GLN A 145 -1.54 -9.93 -19.13
CA GLN A 145 -0.10 -9.86 -18.89
C GLN A 145 0.25 -10.12 -17.42
N MET A 146 -0.49 -9.50 -16.50
CA MET A 146 -0.28 -9.68 -15.07
C MET A 146 -0.55 -11.12 -14.63
N LYS A 147 -1.61 -11.77 -15.14
CA LYS A 147 -1.88 -13.19 -14.90
C LYS A 147 -0.71 -14.08 -15.36
N ALA A 148 -0.15 -13.82 -16.53
CA ALA A 148 0.99 -14.57 -17.04
C ALA A 148 2.22 -14.46 -16.13
N ILE A 149 2.55 -13.24 -15.70
CA ILE A 149 3.67 -12.96 -14.78
C ILE A 149 3.42 -13.60 -13.41
N TYR A 150 2.22 -13.45 -12.86
CA TYR A 150 1.86 -14.03 -11.57
C TYR A 150 1.94 -15.55 -11.59
N ASN A 151 1.41 -16.20 -12.63
CA ASN A 151 1.46 -17.65 -12.80
C ASN A 151 2.90 -18.17 -12.86
N GLN A 152 3.78 -17.48 -13.56
CA GLN A 152 5.20 -17.82 -13.60
C GLN A 152 5.85 -17.69 -12.22
N THR A 153 5.60 -16.59 -11.52
CA THR A 153 6.11 -16.33 -10.17
C THR A 153 5.59 -17.38 -9.18
N LEU A 154 4.30 -17.73 -9.25
CA LEU A 154 3.70 -18.75 -8.39
C LEU A 154 4.34 -20.13 -8.62
N LYS A 155 4.55 -20.54 -9.88
CA LYS A 155 5.26 -21.80 -10.19
C LYS A 155 6.64 -21.84 -9.54
N ILE A 156 7.43 -20.78 -9.68
CA ILE A 156 8.76 -20.68 -9.06
C ILE A 156 8.68 -20.72 -7.53
N ASN A 157 7.69 -20.06 -6.94
CA ASN A 157 7.52 -20.05 -5.49
C ASN A 157 7.09 -21.42 -4.94
N LEU A 158 6.29 -22.20 -5.67
CA LEU A 158 5.90 -23.54 -5.29
C LEU A 158 7.07 -24.54 -5.28
N GLU A 159 8.21 -24.24 -5.89
CA GLU A 159 9.44 -25.02 -5.81
C GLU A 159 10.27 -24.71 -4.54
N LYS A 160 9.96 -23.60 -3.84
CA LYS A 160 10.69 -23.16 -2.64
C LYS A 160 10.12 -23.78 -1.37
N THR A 161 10.92 -24.52 -0.65
CA THR A 161 10.52 -25.16 0.63
C THR A 161 10.00 -24.14 1.66
N SER A 162 10.63 -22.95 1.74
CA SER A 162 10.21 -21.90 2.67
C SER A 162 8.81 -21.34 2.34
N TYR A 163 8.47 -21.23 1.06
CA TYR A 163 7.15 -20.81 0.63
C TYR A 163 6.09 -21.86 0.99
N LEU A 164 6.35 -23.13 0.67
CA LEU A 164 5.46 -24.24 1.00
C LEU A 164 5.26 -24.39 2.52
N ALA A 165 6.31 -24.27 3.30
CA ALA A 165 6.23 -24.32 4.76
C ALA A 165 5.35 -23.20 5.33
N SER A 166 5.49 -21.97 4.82
CA SER A 166 4.63 -20.84 5.20
C SER A 166 3.18 -21.07 4.81
N LEU A 167 2.95 -21.62 3.62
CA LEU A 167 1.60 -21.92 3.13
C LEU A 167 0.91 -22.96 4.03
N GLU A 168 1.58 -24.08 4.30
CA GLU A 168 1.06 -25.14 5.14
C GLU A 168 0.87 -24.69 6.61
N LEU A 169 1.76 -23.87 7.13
CA LEU A 169 1.59 -23.29 8.46
C LEU A 169 0.31 -22.45 8.55
N ARG A 170 0.06 -21.58 7.56
CA ARG A 170 -1.16 -20.77 7.54
C ARG A 170 -2.42 -21.64 7.41
N LYS A 171 -2.38 -22.66 6.55
CA LYS A 171 -3.51 -23.60 6.41
C LYS A 171 -3.82 -24.32 7.73
N LYS A 172 -2.80 -24.74 8.47
CA LYS A 172 -2.96 -25.40 9.77
C LYS A 172 -3.47 -24.46 10.85
N LEU A 173 -3.03 -23.20 10.86
CA LEU A 173 -3.42 -22.20 11.86
C LEU A 173 -4.85 -21.68 11.64
N PHE A 174 -5.22 -21.43 10.39
CA PHE A 174 -6.48 -20.74 10.07
C PHE A 174 -7.52 -21.63 9.37
N GLY A 175 -7.11 -22.77 8.84
CA GLY A 175 -7.97 -23.60 8.00
C GLY A 175 -7.95 -23.17 6.53
N THR A 176 -8.36 -24.07 5.63
CA THR A 176 -8.34 -23.84 4.17
C THR A 176 -9.40 -22.86 3.68
N ASP A 177 -10.50 -22.72 4.41
CA ASP A 177 -11.60 -21.83 4.04
C ASP A 177 -11.41 -20.39 4.52
N HIS A 178 -10.54 -20.20 5.50
CA HIS A 178 -10.24 -18.89 6.04
C HIS A 178 -9.34 -18.09 5.09
N PRO A 179 -9.58 -16.78 4.87
CA PRO A 179 -8.76 -15.96 3.96
C PRO A 179 -7.27 -15.98 4.24
N TYR A 180 -6.84 -16.13 5.49
CA TYR A 180 -5.41 -16.20 5.84
C TYR A 180 -4.80 -17.57 5.58
N GLY A 181 -5.60 -18.63 5.62
CA GLY A 181 -5.14 -19.98 5.38
C GLY A 181 -5.12 -20.41 3.92
N ARG A 182 -5.97 -19.79 3.08
CA ARG A 182 -6.00 -20.09 1.63
C ARG A 182 -5.08 -19.16 0.86
N ASP A 183 -4.50 -19.64 -0.22
CA ASP A 183 -3.84 -18.82 -1.24
C ASP A 183 -4.48 -19.07 -2.61
N ALA A 184 -4.29 -18.12 -3.54
CA ALA A 184 -4.74 -18.29 -4.90
C ALA A 184 -3.91 -19.37 -5.60
N GLU A 185 -4.57 -20.33 -6.20
CA GLU A 185 -3.98 -21.39 -7.02
C GLU A 185 -3.96 -20.98 -8.50
N LEU A 186 -3.22 -21.72 -9.33
CA LEU A 186 -3.13 -21.46 -10.77
C LEU A 186 -4.50 -21.45 -11.45
N SER A 187 -5.42 -22.32 -11.03
CA SER A 187 -6.81 -22.37 -11.49
C SER A 187 -7.57 -21.09 -11.17
N ASN A 188 -7.44 -20.57 -9.94
CA ASN A 188 -8.11 -19.35 -9.54
C ASN A 188 -7.62 -18.13 -10.36
N ILE A 189 -6.31 -18.07 -10.64
CA ILE A 189 -5.75 -16.99 -11.46
C ILE A 189 -6.29 -17.01 -12.90
N ALA A 190 -6.46 -18.16 -13.47
CA ALA A 190 -7.04 -18.30 -14.81
C ALA A 190 -8.47 -17.74 -14.89
N GLU A 191 -9.25 -17.95 -13.84
CA GLU A 191 -10.67 -17.56 -13.75
C GLU A 191 -10.90 -16.07 -13.46
N ILE A 192 -9.89 -15.33 -12.96
CA ILE A 192 -10.05 -13.91 -12.64
C ILE A 192 -10.53 -13.13 -13.86
N GLN A 193 -11.56 -12.32 -13.69
CA GLN A 193 -12.22 -11.55 -14.73
C GLN A 193 -12.22 -10.06 -14.39
N HIS A 194 -12.24 -9.23 -15.41
CA HIS A 194 -12.40 -7.78 -15.29
C HIS A 194 -13.59 -7.37 -14.41
N THR A 195 -14.71 -8.06 -14.56
CA THR A 195 -15.94 -7.79 -13.78
C THR A 195 -15.71 -7.95 -12.27
N TRP A 196 -14.95 -8.97 -11.86
CA TRP A 196 -14.64 -9.19 -10.45
C TRP A 196 -13.75 -8.10 -9.86
N LEU A 197 -12.79 -7.58 -10.66
CA LEU A 197 -11.96 -6.46 -10.25
C LEU A 197 -12.82 -5.20 -10.07
N SER A 198 -13.70 -4.93 -11.03
CA SER A 198 -14.60 -3.76 -10.98
C SER A 198 -15.56 -3.81 -9.79
N GLU A 199 -16.15 -4.98 -9.51
CA GLU A 199 -17.03 -5.18 -8.36
C GLU A 199 -16.28 -5.05 -7.03
N PHE A 200 -15.09 -5.63 -6.93
CA PHE A 200 -14.26 -5.53 -5.73
C PHE A 200 -13.83 -4.07 -5.50
N HIS A 201 -13.41 -3.36 -6.54
CA HIS A 201 -13.09 -1.95 -6.47
C HIS A 201 -14.29 -1.13 -6.00
N ALA A 202 -15.44 -1.26 -6.63
CA ALA A 202 -16.65 -0.51 -6.30
C ALA A 202 -17.10 -0.71 -4.84
N THR A 203 -16.86 -1.91 -4.28
CA THR A 203 -17.27 -2.26 -2.92
C THR A 203 -16.24 -1.95 -1.85
N ARG A 204 -14.94 -1.87 -2.18
CA ARG A 204 -13.86 -1.83 -1.20
C ARG A 204 -12.95 -0.60 -1.26
N PHE A 205 -12.88 0.10 -2.39
CA PHE A 205 -12.04 1.28 -2.54
C PHE A 205 -12.77 2.62 -2.36
N GLY A 206 -14.06 2.56 -2.08
CA GLY A 206 -14.89 3.77 -1.84
C GLY A 206 -14.73 4.38 -0.44
N SER A 207 -14.10 3.70 0.51
CA SER A 207 -13.80 4.22 1.85
C SER A 207 -12.33 3.94 2.19
N PHE A 208 -11.64 4.95 2.70
CA PHE A 208 -10.21 4.85 3.04
C PHE A 208 -9.83 5.86 4.11
N ARG A 209 -8.63 5.74 4.62
CA ARG A 209 -7.98 6.72 5.49
C ARG A 209 -6.66 7.14 4.88
N ILE A 210 -6.20 8.35 5.21
CA ILE A 210 -4.93 8.88 4.73
C ILE A 210 -3.96 9.02 5.90
N ILE A 211 -2.72 8.56 5.71
CA ILE A 211 -1.62 8.79 6.64
C ILE A 211 -0.56 9.62 5.92
N CYS A 212 -0.22 10.76 6.50
CA CYS A 212 0.84 11.65 6.02
C CYS A 212 2.02 11.59 6.99
N SER A 213 3.21 11.28 6.51
CA SER A 213 4.41 11.23 7.35
C SER A 213 5.61 11.88 6.68
N GLY A 214 6.50 12.48 7.49
CA GLY A 214 7.70 13.17 7.02
C GLY A 214 7.60 14.69 7.11
N ASN A 215 8.21 15.41 6.17
CA ASN A 215 8.15 16.87 6.11
C ASN A 215 6.80 17.31 5.51
N ILE A 216 5.77 17.30 6.34
CA ILE A 216 4.40 17.66 5.93
C ILE A 216 4.21 19.17 6.15
N THR A 217 4.20 19.93 5.06
CA THR A 217 3.93 21.37 5.06
C THR A 217 2.42 21.65 5.02
N ASP A 218 2.02 22.84 5.48
CA ASP A 218 0.62 23.25 5.41
C ASP A 218 0.14 23.38 3.96
N ALA A 219 1.01 23.81 3.05
CA ALA A 219 0.70 23.87 1.61
C ALA A 219 0.38 22.48 1.03
N LEU A 220 1.14 21.44 1.42
CA LEU A 220 0.86 20.05 1.01
C LEU A 220 -0.48 19.58 1.58
N LEU A 221 -0.76 19.85 2.86
CA LEU A 221 -2.04 19.49 3.48
C LEU A 221 -3.24 20.21 2.83
N HIS A 222 -3.11 21.49 2.50
CA HIS A 222 -4.16 22.23 1.78
C HIS A 222 -4.42 21.60 0.41
N ALA A 223 -3.39 21.33 -0.38
CA ALA A 223 -3.52 20.68 -1.69
C ALA A 223 -4.17 19.28 -1.58
N LEU A 224 -3.80 18.50 -0.56
CA LEU A 224 -4.42 17.21 -0.28
C LEU A 224 -5.90 17.36 0.06
N THR A 225 -6.22 18.28 0.98
CA THR A 225 -7.59 18.57 1.39
C THR A 225 -8.45 19.00 0.21
N ASP A 226 -8.00 19.98 -0.57
CA ASP A 226 -8.73 20.50 -1.73
C ASP A 226 -9.01 19.41 -2.76
N CYS A 227 -8.06 18.50 -2.97
CA CYS A 227 -8.20 17.41 -3.93
C CYS A 227 -9.19 16.33 -3.46
N PHE A 228 -9.20 15.99 -2.16
CA PHE A 228 -9.91 14.81 -1.64
C PHE A 228 -11.19 15.12 -0.87
N ASP A 229 -11.46 16.38 -0.48
CA ASP A 229 -12.63 16.81 0.29
C ASP A 229 -13.98 16.57 -0.43
N SER A 230 -13.97 16.55 -1.75
CA SER A 230 -15.17 16.36 -2.59
C SER A 230 -15.41 14.89 -3.02
N ILE A 231 -14.58 13.94 -2.60
CA ILE A 231 -14.81 12.52 -2.91
C ILE A 231 -16.02 12.01 -2.15
N GLN A 232 -16.92 11.34 -2.85
CA GLN A 232 -18.01 10.62 -2.21
C GLN A 232 -17.46 9.31 -1.64
N LEU A 233 -17.53 9.15 -0.32
CA LEU A 233 -17.12 7.94 0.36
C LEU A 233 -18.30 6.96 0.40
N ASN A 234 -18.02 5.69 0.08
CA ASN A 234 -18.96 4.60 0.23
C ASN A 234 -18.58 3.79 1.47
N ILE A 235 -19.57 3.44 2.30
CA ILE A 235 -19.31 2.56 3.44
C ILE A 235 -19.07 1.15 2.92
N SER A 236 -17.86 0.63 3.16
CA SER A 236 -17.54 -0.75 2.83
C SER A 236 -18.37 -1.71 3.71
N PRO A 237 -19.00 -2.74 3.14
CA PRO A 237 -19.77 -3.70 3.94
C PRO A 237 -18.81 -4.48 4.85
N GLU A 238 -19.21 -4.61 6.13
CA GLU A 238 -18.47 -5.42 7.09
C GLU A 238 -18.52 -6.90 6.66
N ARG A 239 -17.38 -7.57 6.67
CA ARG A 239 -17.30 -9.01 6.43
C ARG A 239 -16.90 -9.71 7.72
N LYS A 240 -17.78 -10.57 8.22
CA LYS A 240 -17.52 -11.40 9.40
C LYS A 240 -17.22 -12.83 8.95
N PHE A 241 -16.14 -13.39 9.50
CA PHE A 241 -15.87 -14.83 9.43
C PHE A 241 -16.17 -15.45 10.79
N ALA A 242 -16.70 -16.67 10.79
CA ALA A 242 -16.80 -17.43 12.02
C ALA A 242 -15.39 -17.68 12.57
N GLU A 243 -15.20 -17.47 13.86
CA GLU A 243 -13.96 -17.86 14.55
C GLU A 243 -13.85 -19.39 14.46
N THR A 244 -13.00 -19.88 13.59
CA THR A 244 -12.65 -21.29 13.54
C THR A 244 -11.44 -21.49 14.45
N HIS A 245 -11.70 -21.95 15.68
CA HIS A 245 -10.64 -22.53 16.50
C HIS A 245 -10.25 -23.85 15.83
N ALA A 246 -9.15 -23.86 15.09
CA ALA A 246 -8.56 -25.13 14.67
C ALA A 246 -8.12 -25.85 15.95
N ALA A 247 -8.76 -26.97 16.24
CA ALA A 247 -8.26 -27.86 17.28
C ALA A 247 -6.84 -28.28 16.84
N VAL A 248 -5.85 -27.91 17.64
CA VAL A 248 -4.49 -28.37 17.47
C VAL A 248 -4.45 -29.75 18.12
N ASP A 249 -4.58 -30.81 17.31
CA ASP A 249 -4.25 -32.18 17.68
C ASP A 249 -2.75 -32.45 17.59
#